data_2a1afbc3a56c29ae68686b92631e6eb7
#
_entry.id   2a1afbc3a56c29ae68686b92631e6eb7
#
_cell.length_a   1.000
_cell.length_b   1.000
_cell.length_c   1.000
_cell.angle_alpha   90.00
_cell.angle_beta   90.00
_cell.angle_gamma   90.00
#
_symmetry.space_group_name_H-M   'P 1'
#
loop_
_entity.id
_entity.type
_entity.pdbx_description
1 polymer ?
#
loop_
_entity_poly.entity_id
_entity_poly.type
_entity_poly.pdbx_seq_one_letter_code
_entity_poly.pdbx_strand_id
1 'polypeptide(L)'
;DTLLVAFFGFSVGLGFCLVIPGSYLQGMQKFKKYSIFHVITMINRFALPAILVFLGFGLRGVYFAFPLASLISFVIGMFMLNLSLKKVEKSDVAEYGKKLLSLGASVVLVNLCMMSLNNIDIVLVKKYFPPVEAGYYAGVVTLGKILLFGAGAVSVVMFPKISALNADGKDFMKSLKKLLGILLVVLAVGVFCYQVFPALITHLFFGKAFENSIKYLPLFSIFVAIYVLINFLVMFSLAIDKKNVGFLLLPGVLMQFILLNFFHETLWDIIRVNIGVSVFTLLVLISGLSPRRAQPGTGSARDGLSPEYEKNSFGNNTRL
;
A
#
# COMPACT_ATOMS: atom_id res chain seq x y z
N ASP A 1 29.76 0.09 11.69
CA ASP A 1 28.97 -0.95 12.40
C ASP A 1 28.26 -1.90 11.44
N THR A 2 29.06 -2.68 10.71
CA THR A 2 28.58 -3.67 9.71
C THR A 2 27.62 -4.69 10.33
N LEU A 3 27.81 -5.03 11.60
CA LEU A 3 26.97 -5.97 12.36
C LEU A 3 25.55 -5.44 12.52
N LEU A 4 25.37 -4.15 12.82
CA LEU A 4 24.05 -3.52 12.96
C LEU A 4 23.28 -3.52 11.63
N VAL A 5 23.98 -3.26 10.51
CA VAL A 5 23.39 -3.32 9.17
C VAL A 5 22.95 -4.75 8.82
N ALA A 6 23.74 -5.76 9.19
CA ALA A 6 23.40 -7.17 9.01
C ALA A 6 22.13 -7.56 9.80
N PHE A 7 22.02 -7.14 11.06
CA PHE A 7 20.81 -7.37 11.87
C PHE A 7 19.57 -6.68 11.27
N PHE A 8 19.74 -5.46 10.75
CA PHE A 8 18.65 -4.78 10.05
C PHE A 8 18.23 -5.53 8.79
N GLY A 9 19.20 -5.98 7.97
CA GLY A 9 18.94 -6.81 6.79
C GLY A 9 18.20 -8.11 7.14
N PHE A 10 18.61 -8.77 8.23
CA PHE A 10 17.92 -9.97 8.74
C PHE A 10 16.48 -9.67 9.18
N SER A 11 16.24 -8.53 9.83
CA SER A 11 14.88 -8.11 10.21
C SER A 11 13.96 -7.88 9.01
N VAL A 12 14.51 -7.37 7.89
CA VAL A 12 13.78 -7.23 6.63
C VAL A 12 13.39 -8.61 6.09
N GLY A 13 14.33 -9.57 6.08
CA GLY A 13 14.06 -10.96 5.70
C GLY A 13 12.94 -11.60 6.52
N LEU A 14 12.98 -11.46 7.85
CA LEU A 14 11.89 -11.92 8.73
C LEU A 14 10.57 -11.18 8.47
N GLY A 15 10.63 -9.91 8.06
CA GLY A 15 9.47 -9.13 7.67
C GLY A 15 8.68 -9.77 6.51
N PHE A 16 9.37 -10.38 5.55
CA PHE A 16 8.72 -11.14 4.47
C PHE A 16 7.98 -12.38 4.99
N CYS A 17 8.49 -13.03 6.03
CA CYS A 17 7.80 -14.17 6.64
C CYS A 17 6.45 -13.78 7.26
N LEU A 18 6.30 -12.54 7.77
CA LEU A 18 5.05 -12.03 8.32
C LEU A 18 3.92 -11.89 7.28
N VAL A 19 4.28 -11.82 6.00
CA VAL A 19 3.30 -11.79 4.91
C VAL A 19 2.48 -13.09 4.86
N ILE A 20 3.09 -14.23 5.20
CA ILE A 20 2.45 -15.55 5.14
C ILE A 20 1.19 -15.62 6.01
N PRO A 21 1.25 -15.42 7.35
CA PRO A 21 0.07 -15.47 8.19
C PRO A 21 -0.94 -14.37 7.86
N GLY A 22 -0.48 -13.17 7.53
CA GLY A 22 -1.35 -12.06 7.13
C GLY A 22 -2.17 -12.39 5.88
N SER A 23 -1.52 -12.79 4.79
CA SER A 23 -2.17 -13.12 3.53
C SER A 23 -3.12 -14.32 3.66
N TYR A 24 -2.75 -15.34 4.44
CA TYR A 24 -3.62 -16.49 4.68
C TYR A 24 -4.91 -16.09 5.42
N LEU A 25 -4.80 -15.32 6.53
CA LEU A 25 -5.96 -14.85 7.28
C LEU A 25 -6.87 -13.95 6.43
N GLN A 26 -6.28 -13.11 5.58
CA GLN A 26 -7.01 -12.26 4.64
C GLN A 26 -7.70 -13.07 3.55
N GLY A 27 -7.02 -14.04 2.93
CA GLY A 27 -7.57 -14.92 1.91
C GLY A 27 -8.72 -15.78 2.42
N MET A 28 -8.64 -16.24 3.68
CA MET A 28 -9.71 -16.96 4.37
C MET A 28 -10.84 -16.06 4.88
N GLN A 29 -10.81 -14.76 4.57
CA GLN A 29 -11.76 -13.74 5.02
C GLN A 29 -11.94 -13.69 6.56
N LYS A 30 -10.96 -14.16 7.32
CA LYS A 30 -10.96 -14.11 8.79
C LYS A 30 -10.52 -12.72 9.29
N PHE A 31 -11.24 -11.68 8.88
CA PHE A 31 -10.86 -10.27 9.09
C PHE A 31 -10.62 -9.91 10.56
N LYS A 32 -11.40 -10.49 11.51
CA LYS A 32 -11.16 -10.26 12.94
C LYS A 32 -9.78 -10.75 13.37
N LYS A 33 -9.40 -11.98 12.99
CA LYS A 33 -8.06 -12.52 13.31
C LYS A 33 -6.96 -11.75 12.58
N TYR A 34 -7.18 -11.37 11.32
CA TYR A 34 -6.29 -10.54 10.54
C TYR A 34 -6.00 -9.19 11.22
N SER A 35 -7.04 -8.47 11.66
CA SER A 35 -6.90 -7.19 12.35
C SER A 35 -6.15 -7.34 13.68
N ILE A 36 -6.49 -8.35 14.49
CA ILE A 36 -5.80 -8.64 15.76
C ILE A 36 -4.31 -8.94 15.51
N PHE A 37 -3.99 -9.76 14.50
CA PHE A 37 -2.62 -10.07 14.11
C PHE A 37 -1.83 -8.82 13.75
N HIS A 38 -2.41 -7.92 12.93
CA HIS A 38 -1.74 -6.66 12.55
C HIS A 38 -1.55 -5.72 13.74
N VAL A 39 -2.54 -5.59 14.62
CA VAL A 39 -2.41 -4.78 15.84
C VAL A 39 -1.29 -5.31 16.74
N ILE A 40 -1.24 -6.62 16.98
CA ILE A 40 -0.16 -7.25 17.77
C ILE A 40 1.21 -6.99 17.11
N THR A 41 1.30 -7.14 15.80
CA THR A 41 2.55 -6.89 15.05
C THR A 41 3.01 -5.44 15.20
N MET A 42 2.10 -4.48 15.12
CA MET A 42 2.40 -3.06 15.31
C MET A 42 2.84 -2.75 16.75
N ILE A 43 2.11 -3.28 17.73
CA ILE A 43 2.47 -3.13 19.15
C ILE A 43 3.87 -3.70 19.43
N ASN A 44 4.17 -4.91 18.95
CA ASN A 44 5.50 -5.51 19.14
C ASN A 44 6.62 -4.69 18.48
N ARG A 45 6.38 -4.15 17.28
CA ARG A 45 7.37 -3.32 16.57
C ARG A 45 7.66 -2.00 17.28
N PHE A 46 6.74 -1.49 18.06
CA PHE A 46 6.91 -0.26 18.83
C PHE A 46 7.39 -0.54 20.26
N ALA A 47 6.73 -1.45 20.97
CA ALA A 47 6.99 -1.70 22.39
C ALA A 47 8.37 -2.31 22.65
N LEU A 48 8.79 -3.29 21.84
CA LEU A 48 10.09 -3.94 22.03
C LEU A 48 11.29 -2.98 21.91
N PRO A 49 11.40 -2.15 20.85
CA PRO A 49 12.45 -1.14 20.79
C PRO A 49 12.38 -0.16 21.96
N ALA A 50 11.18 0.30 22.34
CA ALA A 50 11.02 1.21 23.47
C ALA A 50 11.51 0.59 24.77
N ILE A 51 11.10 -0.64 25.07
CA ILE A 51 11.53 -1.37 26.27
C ILE A 51 13.06 -1.52 26.31
N LEU A 52 13.70 -1.93 25.20
CA LEU A 52 15.16 -2.11 25.19
C LEU A 52 15.91 -0.78 25.33
N VAL A 53 15.38 0.32 24.81
CA VAL A 53 15.95 1.66 25.03
C VAL A 53 15.82 2.06 26.51
N PHE A 54 14.66 1.84 27.15
CA PHE A 54 14.45 2.11 28.57
C PHE A 54 15.34 1.25 29.49
N LEU A 55 15.66 0.03 29.07
CA LEU A 55 16.61 -0.86 29.76
C LEU A 55 18.09 -0.46 29.58
N GLY A 56 18.39 0.64 28.89
CA GLY A 56 19.74 1.17 28.73
C GLY A 56 20.54 0.61 27.56
N PHE A 57 19.95 -0.23 26.68
CA PHE A 57 20.65 -0.77 25.52
C PHE A 57 20.85 0.26 24.39
N GLY A 58 20.25 1.46 24.49
CA GLY A 58 20.40 2.56 23.54
C GLY A 58 20.09 2.16 22.10
N LEU A 59 20.85 2.72 21.15
CA LEU A 59 20.63 2.45 19.71
C LEU A 59 20.80 0.97 19.34
N ARG A 60 21.72 0.26 19.98
CA ARG A 60 21.94 -1.18 19.75
C ARG A 60 20.68 -1.99 20.09
N GLY A 61 20.01 -1.65 21.19
CA GLY A 61 18.74 -2.27 21.59
C GLY A 61 17.66 -2.16 20.51
N VAL A 62 17.57 -1.00 19.84
CA VAL A 62 16.62 -0.80 18.75
C VAL A 62 16.87 -1.76 17.58
N TYR A 63 18.13 -1.93 17.16
CA TYR A 63 18.48 -2.84 16.06
C TYR A 63 18.19 -4.32 16.40
N PHE A 64 18.40 -4.74 17.64
CA PHE A 64 18.05 -6.10 18.10
C PHE A 64 16.54 -6.30 18.27
N ALA A 65 15.81 -5.26 18.63
CA ALA A 65 14.37 -5.32 18.84
C ALA A 65 13.60 -5.64 17.55
N PHE A 66 13.98 -5.10 16.40
CA PHE A 66 13.25 -5.30 15.14
C PHE A 66 13.18 -6.77 14.69
N PRO A 67 14.29 -7.54 14.59
CA PRO A 67 14.20 -8.96 14.25
C PRO A 67 13.46 -9.76 15.32
N LEU A 68 13.64 -9.45 16.59
CA LEU A 68 12.94 -10.13 17.69
C LEU A 68 11.43 -9.88 17.64
N ALA A 69 10.99 -8.63 17.41
CA ALA A 69 9.58 -8.28 17.22
C ALA A 69 8.96 -9.01 16.03
N SER A 70 9.70 -9.11 14.93
CA SER A 70 9.26 -9.83 13.74
C SER A 70 9.12 -11.32 13.98
N LEU A 71 10.08 -11.92 14.68
CA LEU A 71 10.05 -13.35 15.04
C LEU A 71 8.86 -13.67 15.98
N ILE A 72 8.67 -12.90 17.05
CA ILE A 72 7.55 -13.06 17.98
C ILE A 72 6.22 -12.94 17.23
N SER A 73 6.08 -11.92 16.38
CA SER A 73 4.86 -11.70 15.61
C SER A 73 4.62 -12.82 14.61
N PHE A 74 5.66 -13.38 13.98
CA PHE A 74 5.55 -14.53 13.08
C PHE A 74 5.05 -15.78 13.84
N VAL A 75 5.64 -16.09 14.98
CA VAL A 75 5.22 -17.22 15.82
C VAL A 75 3.76 -17.09 16.23
N ILE A 76 3.36 -15.90 16.73
CA ILE A 76 1.95 -15.63 17.08
C ILE A 76 1.05 -15.81 15.85
N GLY A 77 1.45 -15.28 14.69
CA GLY A 77 0.72 -15.44 13.44
C GLY A 77 0.51 -16.91 13.07
N MET A 78 1.55 -17.72 13.15
CA MET A 78 1.47 -19.17 12.87
C MET A 78 0.52 -19.90 13.84
N PHE A 79 0.54 -19.57 15.13
CA PHE A 79 -0.44 -20.11 16.10
C PHE A 79 -1.89 -19.72 15.75
N MET A 80 -2.11 -18.49 15.25
CA MET A 80 -3.45 -18.04 14.87
C MET A 80 -4.02 -18.76 13.63
N LEU A 81 -3.17 -19.39 12.82
CA LEU A 81 -3.58 -20.05 11.58
C LEU A 81 -4.32 -21.37 11.81
N ASN A 82 -4.09 -22.10 12.91
CA ASN A 82 -4.60 -23.46 13.14
C ASN A 82 -4.40 -24.36 11.89
N LEU A 83 -3.16 -24.37 11.38
CA LEU A 83 -2.83 -25.09 10.15
C LEU A 83 -3.01 -26.59 10.32
N SER A 84 -4.05 -27.15 9.68
CA SER A 84 -4.09 -28.57 9.38
C SER A 84 -3.25 -28.80 8.13
N LEU A 85 -2.03 -29.30 8.27
CA LEU A 85 -1.14 -29.61 7.16
C LEU A 85 -1.68 -30.83 6.41
N LYS A 86 -2.60 -30.61 5.46
CA LYS A 86 -2.97 -31.65 4.48
C LYS A 86 -1.85 -31.76 3.45
N LYS A 87 -1.44 -33.01 3.15
CA LYS A 87 -0.54 -33.31 2.03
C LYS A 87 -1.19 -32.78 0.73
N VAL A 88 -0.50 -31.87 0.05
CA VAL A 88 -0.89 -31.39 -1.28
C VAL A 88 -0.13 -32.21 -2.32
N GLU A 89 -0.81 -32.70 -3.36
CA GLU A 89 -0.17 -33.43 -4.45
C GLU A 89 0.75 -32.51 -5.26
N LYS A 90 1.93 -33.01 -5.65
CA LYS A 90 2.95 -32.22 -6.35
C LYS A 90 2.51 -31.68 -7.71
N SER A 91 1.59 -32.39 -8.39
CA SER A 91 1.02 -31.98 -9.68
C SER A 91 0.29 -30.66 -9.62
N ASP A 92 -0.50 -30.46 -8.57
CA ASP A 92 -1.30 -29.26 -8.37
C ASP A 92 -0.45 -28.03 -8.09
N VAL A 93 0.69 -28.20 -7.39
CA VAL A 93 1.59 -27.11 -7.03
C VAL A 93 2.22 -26.45 -8.26
N ALA A 94 2.55 -27.20 -9.31
CA ALA A 94 3.21 -26.65 -10.50
C ALA A 94 2.24 -25.84 -11.38
N GLU A 95 0.99 -26.28 -11.53
CA GLU A 95 -0.03 -25.58 -12.32
C GLU A 95 -0.50 -24.29 -11.60
N TYR A 96 -0.83 -24.41 -10.31
CA TYR A 96 -1.17 -23.25 -9.47
C TYR A 96 -0.01 -22.26 -9.36
N GLY A 97 1.24 -22.73 -9.30
CA GLY A 97 2.44 -21.90 -9.26
C GLY A 97 2.59 -21.02 -10.49
N LYS A 98 2.39 -21.54 -11.71
CA LYS A 98 2.41 -20.75 -12.95
C LYS A 98 1.34 -19.67 -12.98
N LYS A 99 0.12 -20.02 -12.57
CA LYS A 99 -1.02 -19.08 -12.53
C LYS A 99 -0.78 -17.98 -11.50
N LEU A 100 -0.26 -18.33 -10.32
CA LEU A 100 0.11 -17.38 -9.26
C LEU A 100 1.26 -16.47 -9.67
N LEU A 101 2.29 -16.97 -10.35
CA LEU A 101 3.41 -16.16 -10.86
C LEU A 101 2.94 -15.14 -11.90
N SER A 102 2.08 -15.53 -12.83
CA SER A 102 1.54 -14.61 -13.85
C SER A 102 0.69 -13.50 -13.24
N LEU A 103 -0.18 -13.83 -12.28
CA LEU A 103 -0.97 -12.84 -11.55
C LEU A 103 -0.10 -11.98 -10.64
N GLY A 104 0.85 -12.62 -9.93
CA GLY A 104 1.77 -11.96 -9.02
C GLY A 104 2.67 -10.95 -9.72
N ALA A 105 3.21 -11.26 -10.89
CA ALA A 105 4.06 -10.36 -11.66
C ALA A 105 3.37 -9.03 -11.99
N SER A 106 2.10 -9.07 -12.40
CA SER A 106 1.31 -7.86 -12.67
C SER A 106 1.11 -7.02 -11.41
N VAL A 107 0.80 -7.66 -10.27
CA VAL A 107 0.62 -6.97 -8.99
C VAL A 107 1.95 -6.39 -8.48
N VAL A 108 3.06 -7.12 -8.64
CA VAL A 108 4.41 -6.63 -8.29
C VAL A 108 4.77 -5.41 -9.11
N LEU A 109 4.55 -5.44 -10.44
CA LEU A 109 4.81 -4.29 -11.30
C LEU A 109 4.01 -3.05 -10.87
N VAL A 110 2.71 -3.23 -10.60
CA VAL A 110 1.84 -2.15 -10.09
C VAL A 110 2.40 -1.57 -8.79
N ASN A 111 2.75 -2.43 -7.83
CA ASN A 111 3.28 -1.97 -6.54
C ASN A 111 4.62 -1.25 -6.69
N LEU A 112 5.53 -1.75 -7.54
CA LEU A 112 6.80 -1.10 -7.81
C LEU A 112 6.58 0.30 -8.43
N CYS A 113 5.69 0.42 -9.42
CA CYS A 113 5.35 1.71 -10.00
C CYS A 113 4.74 2.67 -8.98
N MET A 114 3.79 2.21 -8.18
CA MET A 114 3.14 3.02 -7.15
C MET A 114 4.11 3.45 -6.04
N MET A 115 5.00 2.55 -5.60
CA MET A 115 6.05 2.90 -4.64
C MET A 115 7.05 3.90 -5.20
N SER A 116 7.42 3.76 -6.48
CA SER A 116 8.31 4.72 -7.14
C SER A 116 7.66 6.10 -7.21
N LEU A 117 6.45 6.20 -7.72
CA LEU A 117 5.71 7.48 -7.83
C LEU A 117 5.57 8.20 -6.48
N ASN A 118 5.53 7.47 -5.36
CA ASN A 118 5.33 8.03 -4.03
C ASN A 118 6.62 8.31 -3.25
N ASN A 119 7.76 7.76 -3.65
CA ASN A 119 8.97 7.83 -2.82
C ASN A 119 10.26 8.18 -3.57
N ILE A 120 10.27 8.20 -4.91
CA ILE A 120 11.49 8.49 -5.67
C ILE A 120 11.98 9.92 -5.46
N ASP A 121 11.05 10.83 -5.23
CA ASP A 121 11.32 12.24 -4.95
C ASP A 121 12.16 12.43 -3.67
N ILE A 122 11.79 11.78 -2.57
CA ILE A 122 12.54 11.88 -1.30
C ILE A 122 13.97 11.29 -1.43
N VAL A 123 14.12 10.24 -2.26
CA VAL A 123 15.45 9.65 -2.52
C VAL A 123 16.32 10.62 -3.30
N LEU A 124 15.77 11.27 -4.33
CA LEU A 124 16.50 12.24 -5.15
C LEU A 124 16.76 13.55 -4.41
N VAL A 125 15.81 14.01 -3.60
CA VAL A 125 16.01 15.16 -2.71
C VAL A 125 17.18 14.92 -1.76
N LYS A 126 17.27 13.74 -1.15
CA LYS A 126 18.41 13.39 -0.30
C LYS A 126 19.74 13.38 -1.06
N LYS A 127 19.74 13.09 -2.38
CA LYS A 127 20.94 13.07 -3.22
C LYS A 127 21.40 14.47 -3.61
N TYR A 128 20.46 15.36 -3.95
CA TYR A 128 20.79 16.65 -4.56
C TYR A 128 20.78 17.84 -3.60
N PHE A 129 20.07 17.75 -2.47
CA PHE A 129 19.89 18.87 -1.54
C PHE A 129 20.71 18.71 -0.26
N PRO A 130 21.07 19.83 0.39
CA PRO A 130 21.70 19.80 1.71
C PRO A 130 20.87 19.04 2.74
N PRO A 131 21.48 18.40 3.76
CA PRO A 131 20.76 17.57 4.74
C PRO A 131 19.61 18.27 5.45
N VAL A 132 19.72 19.59 5.70
CA VAL A 132 18.69 20.39 6.37
C VAL A 132 17.46 20.55 5.49
N GLU A 133 17.64 20.87 4.21
CA GLU A 133 16.53 21.01 3.25
C GLU A 133 15.87 19.67 2.97
N ALA A 134 16.67 18.61 2.80
CA ALA A 134 16.18 17.26 2.68
C ALA A 134 15.36 16.84 3.92
N GLY A 135 15.73 17.30 5.11
CA GLY A 135 14.98 17.12 6.35
C GLY A 135 13.63 17.82 6.31
N TYR A 136 13.57 19.08 5.85
CA TYR A 136 12.30 19.80 5.69
C TYR A 136 11.38 19.11 4.69
N TYR A 137 11.93 18.65 3.56
CA TYR A 137 11.14 17.92 2.57
C TYR A 137 10.62 16.59 3.13
N ALA A 138 11.42 15.84 3.87
CA ALA A 138 11.01 14.61 4.54
C ALA A 138 9.85 14.85 5.53
N GLY A 139 9.86 15.99 6.24
CA GLY A 139 8.75 16.42 7.08
C GLY A 139 7.47 16.64 6.27
N VAL A 140 7.55 17.37 5.15
CA VAL A 140 6.40 17.60 4.25
C VAL A 140 5.84 16.28 3.72
N VAL A 141 6.70 15.36 3.26
CA VAL A 141 6.30 14.01 2.80
C VAL A 141 5.61 13.22 3.91
N THR A 142 6.11 13.30 5.15
CA THR A 142 5.52 12.61 6.29
C THR A 142 4.13 13.15 6.61
N LEU A 143 3.95 14.47 6.61
CA LEU A 143 2.63 15.08 6.77
C LEU A 143 1.68 14.70 5.62
N GLY A 144 2.16 14.70 4.39
CA GLY A 144 1.39 14.25 3.23
C GLY A 144 0.87 12.82 3.36
N LYS A 145 1.63 11.93 4.01
CA LYS A 145 1.21 10.55 4.27
C LYS A 145 -0.01 10.45 5.19
N ILE A 146 -0.27 11.42 6.05
CA ILE A 146 -1.49 11.46 6.86
C ILE A 146 -2.71 11.56 5.95
N LEU A 147 -2.68 12.46 4.97
CA LEU A 147 -3.75 12.57 3.97
C LEU A 147 -3.85 11.32 3.10
N LEU A 148 -2.71 10.77 2.67
CA LEU A 148 -2.64 9.54 1.88
C LEU A 148 -3.32 8.36 2.59
N PHE A 149 -3.00 8.11 3.84
CA PHE A 149 -3.57 6.99 4.60
C PHE A 149 -5.02 7.23 4.99
N GLY A 150 -5.37 8.45 5.39
CA GLY A 150 -6.75 8.82 5.73
C GLY A 150 -7.71 8.64 4.55
N ALA A 151 -7.37 9.19 3.40
CA ALA A 151 -8.18 9.06 2.19
C ALA A 151 -8.07 7.66 1.55
N GLY A 152 -6.91 6.99 1.67
CA GLY A 152 -6.65 5.65 1.16
C GLY A 152 -7.56 4.57 1.77
N ALA A 153 -8.09 4.79 2.97
CA ALA A 153 -9.05 3.89 3.60
C ALA A 153 -10.29 3.63 2.72
N VAL A 154 -10.70 4.61 1.90
CA VAL A 154 -11.81 4.44 0.95
C VAL A 154 -11.46 3.41 -0.12
N SER A 155 -10.21 3.40 -0.61
CA SER A 155 -9.74 2.42 -1.61
C SER A 155 -9.71 1.00 -1.05
N VAL A 156 -9.35 0.83 0.23
CA VAL A 156 -9.34 -0.46 0.92
C VAL A 156 -10.74 -1.06 1.01
N VAL A 157 -11.77 -0.24 1.25
CA VAL A 157 -13.17 -0.68 1.28
C VAL A 157 -13.71 -0.92 -0.14
N MET A 158 -13.27 -0.12 -1.11
CA MET A 158 -13.72 -0.20 -2.51
C MET A 158 -13.31 -1.52 -3.16
N PHE A 159 -12.06 -1.94 -2.97
CA PHE A 159 -11.51 -3.11 -3.66
C PHE A 159 -12.34 -4.39 -3.48
N PRO A 160 -12.60 -4.91 -2.25
CA PRO A 160 -13.36 -6.15 -2.07
C PRO A 160 -14.81 -6.02 -2.52
N LYS A 161 -15.41 -4.83 -2.33
CA LYS A 161 -16.79 -4.59 -2.73
C LYS A 161 -16.98 -4.64 -4.25
N ILE A 162 -16.11 -3.99 -4.99
CA ILE A 162 -16.17 -3.97 -6.47
C ILE A 162 -15.80 -5.35 -7.03
N SER A 163 -14.76 -6.00 -6.47
CA SER A 163 -14.35 -7.33 -6.89
C SER A 163 -15.47 -8.37 -6.72
N ALA A 164 -16.19 -8.35 -5.60
CA ALA A 164 -17.34 -9.23 -5.38
C ALA A 164 -18.47 -8.97 -6.37
N LEU A 165 -18.85 -7.70 -6.61
CA LEU A 165 -19.87 -7.35 -7.58
C LEU A 165 -19.50 -7.75 -9.00
N ASN A 166 -18.22 -7.58 -9.37
CA ASN A 166 -17.69 -7.98 -10.67
C ASN A 166 -17.72 -9.50 -10.85
N ALA A 167 -17.34 -10.26 -9.83
CA ALA A 167 -17.39 -11.73 -9.84
C ALA A 167 -18.83 -12.27 -9.97
N ASP A 168 -19.80 -11.59 -9.35
CA ASP A 168 -21.24 -11.91 -9.46
C ASP A 168 -21.87 -11.44 -10.78
N GLY A 169 -21.16 -10.73 -11.66
CA GLY A 169 -21.69 -10.14 -12.89
C GLY A 169 -22.69 -8.99 -12.63
N LYS A 170 -22.70 -8.41 -11.43
CA LYS A 170 -23.62 -7.32 -11.04
C LYS A 170 -23.07 -5.95 -11.41
N ASP A 171 -23.96 -4.98 -11.62
CA ASP A 171 -23.55 -3.59 -11.85
C ASP A 171 -22.89 -2.98 -10.61
N PHE A 172 -21.62 -2.66 -10.72
CA PHE A 172 -20.82 -2.03 -9.69
C PHE A 172 -20.74 -0.50 -9.80
N MET A 173 -21.25 0.07 -10.91
CA MET A 173 -21.06 1.49 -11.25
C MET A 173 -21.65 2.43 -10.18
N LYS A 174 -22.82 2.10 -9.63
CA LYS A 174 -23.43 2.89 -8.54
C LYS A 174 -22.54 2.91 -7.29
N SER A 175 -21.97 1.75 -6.92
CA SER A 175 -21.07 1.64 -5.78
C SER A 175 -19.75 2.38 -6.02
N LEU A 176 -19.19 2.29 -7.22
CA LEU A 176 -17.97 3.00 -7.62
C LEU A 176 -18.16 4.52 -7.53
N LYS A 177 -19.22 5.05 -8.13
CA LYS A 177 -19.54 6.51 -8.09
C LYS A 177 -19.73 7.01 -6.66
N LYS A 178 -20.41 6.23 -5.79
CA LYS A 178 -20.60 6.59 -4.38
C LYS A 178 -19.25 6.66 -3.65
N LEU A 179 -18.40 5.65 -3.81
CA LEU A 179 -17.09 5.60 -3.12
C LEU A 179 -16.13 6.66 -3.67
N LEU A 180 -16.13 6.91 -4.98
CA LEU A 180 -15.38 8.01 -5.58
C LEU A 180 -15.86 9.37 -5.04
N GLY A 181 -17.16 9.58 -4.91
CA GLY A 181 -17.72 10.80 -4.32
C GLY A 181 -17.26 11.01 -2.88
N ILE A 182 -17.28 9.96 -2.05
CA ILE A 182 -16.76 10.00 -0.67
C ILE A 182 -15.26 10.36 -0.68
N LEU A 183 -14.48 9.71 -1.56
CA LEU A 183 -13.05 9.97 -1.69
C LEU A 183 -12.78 11.44 -2.05
N LEU A 184 -13.50 11.99 -3.03
CA LEU A 184 -13.35 13.38 -3.45
C LEU A 184 -13.69 14.37 -2.32
N VAL A 185 -14.73 14.10 -1.53
CA VAL A 185 -15.06 14.93 -0.35
C VAL A 185 -13.94 14.87 0.68
N VAL A 186 -13.44 13.67 1.02
CA VAL A 186 -12.32 13.52 1.99
C VAL A 186 -11.08 14.23 1.50
N LEU A 187 -10.74 14.10 0.22
CA LEU A 187 -9.60 14.81 -0.37
C LEU A 187 -9.79 16.32 -0.37
N ALA A 188 -10.97 16.82 -0.73
CA ALA A 188 -11.26 18.25 -0.73
C ALA A 188 -11.12 18.85 0.66
N VAL A 189 -11.70 18.20 1.68
CA VAL A 189 -11.56 18.62 3.09
C VAL A 189 -10.10 18.55 3.54
N GLY A 190 -9.40 17.45 3.23
CA GLY A 190 -8.00 17.31 3.59
C GLY A 190 -7.11 18.38 2.97
N VAL A 191 -7.19 18.56 1.64
CA VAL A 191 -6.43 19.61 0.94
C VAL A 191 -6.79 20.98 1.49
N PHE A 192 -8.08 21.28 1.72
CA PHE A 192 -8.49 22.55 2.32
C PHE A 192 -7.83 22.78 3.68
N CYS A 193 -7.77 21.77 4.55
CA CYS A 193 -7.07 21.90 5.83
C CYS A 193 -5.58 22.21 5.66
N TYR A 194 -4.91 21.59 4.69
CA TYR A 194 -3.49 21.86 4.41
C TYR A 194 -3.24 23.20 3.76
N GLN A 195 -4.22 23.77 3.04
CA GLN A 195 -4.15 25.13 2.48
C GLN A 195 -4.35 26.21 3.53
N VAL A 196 -5.32 26.01 4.43
CA VAL A 196 -5.73 27.05 5.39
C VAL A 196 -4.90 27.00 6.68
N PHE A 197 -4.53 25.80 7.13
CA PHE A 197 -3.87 25.59 8.43
C PHE A 197 -2.49 24.90 8.33
N PRO A 198 -1.62 25.23 7.35
CA PRO A 198 -0.36 24.51 7.18
C PRO A 198 0.58 24.69 8.39
N ALA A 199 0.61 25.88 9.00
CA ALA A 199 1.41 26.16 10.18
C ALA A 199 0.93 25.38 11.40
N LEU A 200 -0.38 25.31 11.64
CA LEU A 200 -0.97 24.56 12.74
C LEU A 200 -0.60 23.08 12.63
N ILE A 201 -0.78 22.49 11.43
CA ILE A 201 -0.48 21.07 11.19
C ILE A 201 1.01 20.81 11.39
N THR A 202 1.90 21.65 10.82
CA THR A 202 3.34 21.46 10.97
C THR A 202 3.79 21.58 12.43
N HIS A 203 3.31 22.60 13.14
CA HIS A 203 3.70 22.80 14.53
C HIS A 203 3.15 21.71 15.48
N LEU A 204 1.97 21.16 15.20
CA LEU A 204 1.37 20.09 15.98
C LEU A 204 2.21 18.79 15.93
N PHE A 205 2.77 18.46 14.77
CA PHE A 205 3.51 17.21 14.59
C PHE A 205 5.03 17.34 14.76
N PHE A 206 5.62 18.47 14.37
CA PHE A 206 7.08 18.65 14.34
C PHE A 206 7.59 19.83 15.17
N GLY A 207 6.70 20.67 15.70
CA GLY A 207 7.07 21.87 16.43
C GLY A 207 7.70 22.95 15.54
N LYS A 208 8.32 23.97 16.18
CA LYS A 208 8.91 25.11 15.50
C LYS A 208 10.15 24.81 14.66
N ALA A 209 10.84 23.69 14.92
CA ALA A 209 12.03 23.31 14.17
C ALA A 209 11.78 23.09 12.66
N PHE A 210 10.53 22.84 12.26
CA PHE A 210 10.13 22.62 10.87
C PHE A 210 9.38 23.80 10.23
N GLU A 211 9.52 25.00 10.78
CA GLU A 211 8.83 26.21 10.28
C GLU A 211 9.10 26.46 8.79
N ASN A 212 10.32 26.24 8.31
CA ASN A 212 10.69 26.40 6.90
C ASN A 212 9.99 25.39 5.97
N SER A 213 9.43 24.31 6.48
CA SER A 213 8.69 23.33 5.69
C SER A 213 7.22 23.75 5.43
N ILE A 214 6.67 24.66 6.23
CA ILE A 214 5.27 25.10 6.17
C ILE A 214 4.86 25.55 4.77
N LYS A 215 5.71 26.35 4.12
CA LYS A 215 5.46 26.89 2.78
C LYS A 215 5.24 25.84 1.70
N TYR A 216 5.85 24.65 1.82
CA TYR A 216 5.77 23.57 0.83
C TYR A 216 4.52 22.71 0.99
N LEU A 217 3.96 22.64 2.20
CA LEU A 217 2.88 21.72 2.55
C LEU A 217 1.59 21.93 1.72
N PRO A 218 1.14 23.17 1.45
CA PRO A 218 -0.04 23.40 0.63
C PRO A 218 0.08 22.79 -0.78
N LEU A 219 1.17 23.09 -1.48
CA LEU A 219 1.37 22.56 -2.83
C LEU A 219 1.57 21.05 -2.84
N PHE A 220 2.29 20.51 -1.86
CA PHE A 220 2.51 19.06 -1.72
C PHE A 220 1.19 18.32 -1.46
N SER A 221 0.23 18.91 -0.74
CA SER A 221 -1.08 18.29 -0.51
C SER A 221 -1.86 18.05 -1.81
N ILE A 222 -1.68 18.90 -2.82
CA ILE A 222 -2.29 18.72 -4.16
C ILE A 222 -1.68 17.50 -4.86
N PHE A 223 -0.35 17.34 -4.81
CA PHE A 223 0.32 16.14 -5.32
C PHE A 223 -0.25 14.88 -4.67
N VAL A 224 -0.33 14.87 -3.34
CA VAL A 224 -0.85 13.71 -2.58
C VAL A 224 -2.30 13.42 -2.96
N ALA A 225 -3.15 14.43 -3.12
CA ALA A 225 -4.55 14.23 -3.52
C ALA A 225 -4.65 13.55 -4.90
N ILE A 226 -3.86 14.00 -5.88
CA ILE A 226 -3.81 13.39 -7.21
C ILE A 226 -3.27 11.96 -7.13
N TYR A 227 -2.23 11.71 -6.33
CA TYR A 227 -1.68 10.38 -6.11
C TYR A 227 -2.70 9.43 -5.49
N VAL A 228 -3.50 9.88 -4.53
CA VAL A 228 -4.60 9.07 -3.95
C VAL A 228 -5.66 8.72 -4.99
N LEU A 229 -5.99 9.63 -5.90
CA LEU A 229 -6.89 9.33 -7.02
C LEU A 229 -6.30 8.28 -7.97
N ILE A 230 -5.00 8.37 -8.27
CA ILE A 230 -4.29 7.34 -9.05
C ILE A 230 -4.40 6.00 -8.33
N ASN A 231 -4.10 5.95 -7.03
CA ASN A 231 -4.19 4.74 -6.22
C ASN A 231 -5.60 4.13 -6.25
N PHE A 232 -6.63 4.96 -6.11
CA PHE A 232 -8.03 4.51 -6.20
C PHE A 232 -8.36 3.88 -7.56
N LEU A 233 -7.95 4.51 -8.67
CA LEU A 233 -8.17 3.99 -10.03
C LEU A 233 -7.37 2.71 -10.31
N VAL A 234 -6.16 2.61 -9.78
CA VAL A 234 -5.33 1.41 -9.85
C VAL A 234 -5.99 0.25 -9.11
N MET A 235 -6.43 0.48 -7.87
CA MET A 235 -7.15 -0.53 -7.07
C MET A 235 -8.47 -0.93 -7.73
N PHE A 236 -9.19 0.02 -8.32
CA PHE A 236 -10.39 -0.27 -9.11
C PHE A 236 -10.08 -1.16 -10.32
N SER A 237 -9.00 -0.85 -11.05
CA SER A 237 -8.59 -1.64 -12.22
C SER A 237 -8.24 -3.08 -11.85
N LEU A 238 -7.55 -3.27 -10.73
CA LEU A 238 -7.24 -4.59 -10.19
C LEU A 238 -8.51 -5.34 -9.72
N ALA A 239 -9.49 -4.62 -9.16
CA ALA A 239 -10.76 -5.21 -8.71
C ALA A 239 -11.61 -5.75 -9.87
N ILE A 240 -11.43 -5.24 -11.10
CA ILE A 240 -12.09 -5.70 -12.33
C ILE A 240 -11.17 -6.52 -13.23
N ASP A 241 -10.12 -7.13 -12.69
CA ASP A 241 -9.14 -8.00 -13.36
C ASP A 241 -8.40 -7.38 -14.55
N LYS A 242 -8.28 -6.05 -14.62
CA LYS A 242 -7.45 -5.37 -15.64
C LYS A 242 -5.97 -5.51 -15.30
N LYS A 243 -5.32 -6.57 -15.79
CA LYS A 243 -3.92 -6.91 -15.51
C LYS A 243 -2.90 -5.91 -16.07
N ASN A 244 -3.26 -5.15 -17.11
CA ASN A 244 -2.34 -4.27 -17.83
C ASN A 244 -2.15 -2.89 -17.18
N VAL A 245 -2.79 -2.62 -16.04
CA VAL A 245 -2.70 -1.31 -15.37
C VAL A 245 -1.27 -0.93 -14.98
N GLY A 246 -0.42 -1.92 -14.65
CA GLY A 246 0.99 -1.69 -14.36
C GLY A 246 1.76 -1.06 -15.52
N PHE A 247 1.48 -1.48 -16.74
CA PHE A 247 2.11 -0.91 -17.94
C PHE A 247 1.67 0.54 -18.22
N LEU A 248 0.45 0.91 -17.79
CA LEU A 248 -0.04 2.29 -17.92
C LEU A 248 0.66 3.24 -16.90
N LEU A 249 1.21 2.71 -15.82
CA LEU A 249 1.95 3.50 -14.83
C LEU A 249 3.42 3.74 -15.23
N LEU A 250 4.02 2.83 -16.00
CA LEU A 250 5.45 2.92 -16.39
C LEU A 250 5.85 4.26 -17.02
N PRO A 251 5.10 4.82 -17.99
CA PRO A 251 5.45 6.12 -18.56
C PRO A 251 5.53 7.23 -17.50
N GLY A 252 4.62 7.22 -16.51
CA GLY A 252 4.64 8.18 -15.41
C GLY A 252 5.87 8.04 -14.53
N VAL A 253 6.25 6.79 -14.16
CA VAL A 253 7.46 6.52 -13.36
C VAL A 253 8.72 6.96 -14.09
N LEU A 254 8.85 6.60 -15.37
CA LEU A 254 10.01 6.99 -16.19
C LEU A 254 10.09 8.51 -16.35
N MET A 255 8.97 9.15 -16.65
CA MET A 255 8.88 10.60 -16.76
C MET A 255 9.26 11.29 -15.45
N GLN A 256 8.78 10.79 -14.30
CA GLN A 256 9.14 11.32 -12.98
C GLN A 256 10.65 11.24 -12.74
N PHE A 257 11.24 10.07 -12.97
CA PHE A 257 12.68 9.88 -12.77
C PHE A 257 13.49 10.82 -13.67
N ILE A 258 13.15 10.93 -14.95
CA ILE A 258 13.84 11.80 -15.91
C ILE A 258 13.69 13.27 -15.47
N LEU A 259 12.47 13.75 -15.27
CA LEU A 259 12.24 15.16 -14.96
C LEU A 259 12.87 15.59 -13.64
N LEU A 260 12.82 14.75 -12.60
CA LEU A 260 13.47 15.05 -11.31
C LEU A 260 15.00 15.09 -11.38
N ASN A 261 15.63 14.40 -12.34
CA ASN A 261 17.06 14.52 -12.58
C ASN A 261 17.45 15.80 -13.34
N PHE A 262 16.53 16.40 -14.10
CA PHE A 262 16.78 17.66 -14.82
C PHE A 262 16.30 18.89 -14.04
N PHE A 263 15.19 18.79 -13.33
CA PHE A 263 14.54 19.89 -12.62
C PHE A 263 14.61 19.68 -11.11
N HIS A 264 15.77 19.98 -10.52
CA HIS A 264 16.03 19.82 -9.09
C HIS A 264 16.74 21.03 -8.46
N GLU A 265 16.56 22.22 -9.01
CA GLU A 265 17.22 23.42 -8.45
C GLU A 265 16.61 23.82 -7.12
N THR A 266 15.29 23.69 -6.97
CA THR A 266 14.58 24.03 -5.74
C THR A 266 13.60 22.92 -5.31
N LEU A 267 13.25 22.89 -4.01
CA LEU A 267 12.21 21.97 -3.52
C LEU A 267 10.84 22.24 -4.17
N TRP A 268 10.59 23.47 -4.64
CA TRP A 268 9.40 23.80 -5.39
C TRP A 268 9.34 23.09 -6.74
N ASP A 269 10.47 22.96 -7.43
CA ASP A 269 10.54 22.28 -8.72
C ASP A 269 10.25 20.78 -8.55
N ILE A 270 10.79 20.17 -7.50
CA ILE A 270 10.50 18.78 -7.14
C ILE A 270 8.98 18.57 -6.99
N ILE A 271 8.29 19.44 -6.23
CA ILE A 271 6.85 19.30 -6.00
C ILE A 271 6.06 19.56 -7.29
N ARG A 272 6.44 20.56 -8.09
CA ARG A 272 5.78 20.86 -9.38
C ARG A 272 5.93 19.71 -10.37
N VAL A 273 7.11 19.12 -10.46
CA VAL A 273 7.35 17.92 -11.29
C VAL A 273 6.46 16.78 -10.83
N ASN A 274 6.40 16.52 -9.53
CA ASN A 274 5.53 15.47 -8.98
C ASN A 274 4.06 15.68 -9.31
N ILE A 275 3.56 16.93 -9.23
CA ILE A 275 2.19 17.28 -9.62
C ILE A 275 2.00 17.02 -11.12
N GLY A 276 2.87 17.54 -11.99
CA GLY A 276 2.77 17.40 -13.43
C GLY A 276 2.75 15.94 -13.88
N VAL A 277 3.68 15.13 -13.34
CA VAL A 277 3.75 13.69 -13.61
C VAL A 277 2.49 12.96 -13.10
N SER A 278 2.00 13.33 -11.92
CA SER A 278 0.79 12.70 -11.37
C SER A 278 -0.45 13.04 -12.20
N VAL A 279 -0.58 14.28 -12.67
CA VAL A 279 -1.65 14.66 -13.60
C VAL A 279 -1.55 13.87 -14.90
N PHE A 280 -0.35 13.79 -15.50
CA PHE A 280 -0.12 12.98 -16.68
C PHE A 280 -0.50 11.52 -16.48
N THR A 281 -0.02 10.90 -15.38
CA THR A 281 -0.32 9.50 -15.04
C THR A 281 -1.82 9.28 -14.83
N LEU A 282 -2.50 10.22 -14.17
CA LEU A 282 -3.95 10.18 -13.99
C LEU A 282 -4.70 10.21 -15.32
N LEU A 283 -4.30 11.08 -16.24
CA LEU A 283 -4.89 11.17 -17.58
C LEU A 283 -4.66 9.89 -18.39
N VAL A 284 -3.46 9.32 -18.36
CA VAL A 284 -3.15 8.04 -19.01
C VAL A 284 -4.01 6.91 -18.44
N LEU A 285 -4.19 6.86 -17.11
CA LEU A 285 -5.07 5.86 -16.49
C LEU A 285 -6.52 6.04 -16.91
N ILE A 286 -7.05 7.26 -16.90
CA ILE A 286 -8.44 7.54 -17.30
C ILE A 286 -8.66 7.14 -18.75
N SER A 287 -7.75 7.49 -19.66
CA SER A 287 -7.83 7.11 -21.07
C SER A 287 -7.74 5.59 -21.31
N GLY A 288 -6.87 4.91 -20.55
CA GLY A 288 -6.72 3.45 -20.61
C GLY A 288 -7.86 2.67 -19.94
N LEU A 289 -8.62 3.34 -19.05
CA LEU A 289 -9.79 2.77 -18.38
C LEU A 289 -11.09 3.03 -19.15
N SER A 290 -11.08 3.88 -20.18
CA SER A 290 -12.24 4.16 -21.04
C SER A 290 -12.96 2.84 -21.43
N PRO A 291 -14.28 2.76 -21.33
CA PRO A 291 -15.00 1.51 -21.44
C PRO A 291 -14.99 1.00 -22.88
N ARG A 292 -14.01 0.16 -23.22
CA ARG A 292 -14.36 -0.93 -24.14
C ARG A 292 -15.41 -1.74 -23.39
N ARG A 293 -16.65 -1.76 -23.89
CA ARG A 293 -17.81 -2.46 -23.36
C ARG A 293 -17.39 -3.68 -22.58
N ALA A 294 -17.79 -3.75 -21.32
CA ALA A 294 -17.67 -4.97 -20.53
C ALA A 294 -18.21 -6.11 -21.40
N GLN A 295 -17.34 -6.90 -21.98
CA GLN A 295 -17.77 -8.20 -22.48
C GLN A 295 -18.24 -8.95 -21.25
N PRO A 296 -19.48 -9.47 -21.23
CA PRO A 296 -19.92 -10.35 -20.16
C PRO A 296 -18.87 -11.45 -20.08
N GLY A 297 -18.29 -11.62 -18.88
CA GLY A 297 -17.16 -12.50 -18.67
C GLY A 297 -17.46 -13.86 -19.27
N THR A 298 -16.66 -14.24 -20.26
CA THR A 298 -16.53 -15.63 -20.66
C THR A 298 -16.05 -16.36 -19.44
N GLY A 299 -16.96 -17.11 -18.82
CA GLY A 299 -16.75 -17.86 -17.59
C GLY A 299 -15.66 -18.93 -17.73
N SER A 300 -14.41 -18.50 -17.54
CA SER A 300 -13.23 -19.38 -17.47
C SER A 300 -12.85 -19.72 -16.03
N ALA A 301 -13.68 -19.37 -15.04
CA ALA A 301 -13.40 -19.68 -13.64
C ALA A 301 -14.32 -20.78 -13.05
N ARG A 302 -15.25 -21.32 -13.83
CA ARG A 302 -16.17 -22.39 -13.34
C ARG A 302 -15.75 -23.82 -13.70
N ASP A 303 -14.80 -24.00 -14.60
CA ASP A 303 -14.47 -25.36 -15.08
C ASP A 303 -13.39 -26.09 -14.24
N GLY A 304 -13.05 -25.61 -13.05
CA GLY A 304 -12.00 -26.21 -12.22
C GLY A 304 -12.40 -26.63 -10.79
N LEU A 305 -13.64 -26.41 -10.39
CA LEU A 305 -14.13 -26.89 -9.09
C LEU A 305 -15.21 -27.94 -9.32
N SER A 306 -14.84 -29.21 -9.16
CA SER A 306 -15.81 -30.31 -9.19
C SER A 306 -16.87 -30.11 -8.10
N PRO A 307 -18.17 -30.49 -8.37
CA PRO A 307 -19.29 -30.32 -7.43
C PRO A 307 -19.13 -31.02 -6.07
N GLU A 308 -18.12 -31.86 -5.91
CA GLU A 308 -17.83 -32.59 -4.67
C GLU A 308 -17.25 -31.72 -3.53
N TYR A 309 -16.66 -30.55 -3.85
CA TYR A 309 -16.07 -29.70 -2.81
C TYR A 309 -17.11 -28.85 -2.06
N GLU A 310 -18.25 -28.59 -2.67
CA GLU A 310 -19.33 -27.81 -2.05
C GLU A 310 -20.12 -28.62 -1.02
N LYS A 311 -20.25 -29.94 -1.19
CA LYS A 311 -20.98 -30.81 -0.25
C LYS A 311 -20.24 -31.07 1.07
N ASN A 312 -18.91 -31.00 1.08
CA ASN A 312 -18.11 -31.28 2.29
C ASN A 312 -17.83 -30.03 3.16
N SER A 313 -18.13 -28.82 2.67
CA SER A 313 -17.93 -27.58 3.42
C SER A 313 -19.12 -27.15 4.29
N PHE A 314 -20.33 -27.61 3.98
CA PHE A 314 -21.57 -27.23 4.68
C PHE A 314 -22.22 -28.34 5.51
N GLY A 315 -21.58 -29.54 5.58
CA GLY A 315 -22.19 -30.74 6.15
C GLY A 315 -21.86 -31.11 7.59
N ASN A 316 -21.21 -30.22 8.39
CA ASN A 316 -20.88 -30.61 9.77
C ASN A 316 -20.91 -29.44 10.76
N ASN A 317 -22.04 -28.75 10.87
CA ASN A 317 -22.27 -27.90 12.05
C ASN A 317 -23.77 -27.77 12.40
N THR A 318 -24.47 -28.92 12.50
CA THR A 318 -25.74 -29.02 13.21
C THR A 318 -25.77 -30.28 14.05
N ARG A 319 -25.10 -30.26 15.19
CA ARG A 319 -25.43 -31.04 16.41
C ARG A 319 -24.47 -30.64 17.54
N LEU A 320 -25.08 -30.09 18.60
CA LEU A 320 -24.65 -29.72 19.93
C LEU A 320 -24.08 -28.32 20.08
#